data_5b6d488802af8d8412580773fd099a9b
#
_entry.id   5b6d488802af8d8412580773fd099a9b
#
_cell.length_a   1.000
_cell.length_b   1.000
_cell.length_c   1.000
_cell.angle_alpha   90.00
_cell.angle_beta   90.00
_cell.angle_gamma   90.00
#
_symmetry.space_group_name_H-M   'P 1'
#
loop_
_entity.id
_entity.type
_entity.pdbx_description
1 polymer ?
#
loop_
_entity_poly.entity_id
_entity_poly.type
_entity_poly.pdbx_seq_one_letter_code
_entity_poly.pdbx_strand_id
1 'polypeptide(L)' 'MRDASKVVEETFAEMRWRCLSLAADLDRIQRASDGGKVLSSDARLNKLRAALQALLGPEPDRAERVQMIFSDTTPPPNR' A
#
# COMPACT_ATOMS: atom_id res chain seq x y z
N MET A 1 28.04 -6.60 -7.16
CA MET A 1 26.77 -6.04 -6.61
C MET A 1 26.29 -4.90 -7.49
N ARG A 2 25.03 -4.89 -7.83
CA ARG A 2 24.47 -3.80 -8.63
C ARG A 2 24.28 -2.56 -7.78
N ASP A 3 24.60 -1.40 -8.33
CA ASP A 3 24.37 -0.17 -7.59
C ASP A 3 22.88 0.22 -7.64
N ALA A 4 22.50 1.14 -6.76
CA ALA A 4 21.11 1.55 -6.60
C ALA A 4 20.53 2.14 -7.88
N SER A 5 21.32 2.91 -8.60
CA SER A 5 20.88 3.53 -9.84
C SER A 5 20.48 2.48 -10.88
N LYS A 6 21.26 1.41 -10.96
CA LYS A 6 20.96 0.32 -11.87
C LYS A 6 19.68 -0.40 -11.48
N VAL A 7 19.47 -0.60 -10.19
CA VAL A 7 18.23 -1.22 -9.70
C VAL A 7 17.03 -0.36 -10.07
N VAL A 8 17.13 0.94 -9.91
CA VAL A 8 16.05 1.87 -10.30
C VAL A 8 15.75 1.76 -11.79
N GLU A 9 16.80 1.74 -12.63
CA GLU A 9 16.60 1.60 -14.07
C GLU A 9 15.84 0.33 -14.42
N GLU A 10 16.11 -0.76 -13.73
CA GLU A 10 15.51 -2.04 -14.03
C GLU A 10 14.09 -2.18 -13.50
N THR A 11 13.73 -1.42 -12.47
CA THR A 11 12.46 -1.64 -11.78
C THR A 11 11.47 -0.48 -11.90
N PHE A 12 11.91 0.69 -12.33
CA PHE A 12 11.07 1.89 -12.24
C PHE A 12 9.79 1.79 -13.05
N ALA A 13 9.84 1.21 -14.25
CA ALA A 13 8.65 1.11 -15.09
C ALA A 13 7.54 0.32 -14.37
N GLU A 14 7.93 -0.75 -13.68
CA GLU A 14 6.99 -1.55 -12.91
C GLU A 14 6.48 -0.82 -11.68
N MET A 15 7.37 -0.10 -11.00
CA MET A 15 6.97 0.70 -9.84
C MET A 15 5.92 1.74 -10.23
N ARG A 16 6.17 2.42 -11.36
CA ARG A 16 5.24 3.41 -11.89
C ARG A 16 3.89 2.77 -12.19
N TRP A 17 3.92 1.62 -12.83
CA TRP A 17 2.70 0.88 -13.17
C TRP A 17 1.90 0.49 -11.94
N ARG A 18 2.58 0.00 -10.89
CA ARG A 18 1.91 -0.37 -9.65
C ARG A 18 1.24 0.84 -8.99
N CYS A 19 1.92 1.98 -9.03
CA CYS A 19 1.38 3.21 -8.47
C CYS A 19 0.14 3.66 -9.23
N LEU A 20 0.19 3.65 -10.56
CA LEU A 20 -0.95 4.02 -11.40
C LEU A 20 -2.12 3.07 -11.21
N SER A 21 -1.84 1.79 -11.07
CA SER A 21 -2.86 0.78 -10.85
C SER A 21 -3.60 1.01 -9.54
N LEU A 22 -2.86 1.31 -8.48
CA LEU A 22 -3.44 1.61 -7.18
C LEU A 22 -4.29 2.88 -7.24
N ALA A 23 -3.79 3.91 -7.92
CA ALA A 23 -4.54 5.15 -8.08
C ALA A 23 -5.87 4.91 -8.79
N ALA A 24 -5.87 4.07 -9.82
CA ALA A 24 -7.10 3.74 -10.53
C ALA A 24 -8.09 2.99 -9.64
N ASP A 25 -7.58 2.11 -8.79
CA ASP A 25 -8.44 1.40 -7.83
C ASP A 25 -9.10 2.37 -6.88
N LEU A 26 -8.35 3.33 -6.36
CA LEU A 26 -8.88 4.33 -5.44
C LEU A 26 -9.93 5.22 -6.13
N ASP A 27 -9.69 5.55 -7.40
CA ASP A 27 -10.66 6.32 -8.17
C ASP A 27 -11.97 5.56 -8.36
N ARG A 28 -11.89 4.25 -8.61
CA ARG A 28 -13.09 3.43 -8.75
C ARG A 28 -13.91 3.40 -7.47
N ILE A 29 -13.23 3.30 -6.33
CA ILE A 29 -13.92 3.35 -5.03
C ILE A 29 -14.57 4.72 -4.84
N GLN A 30 -13.84 5.79 -5.15
CA GLN A 30 -14.33 7.16 -4.99
C GLN A 30 -15.63 7.39 -5.77
N ARG A 31 -15.72 6.83 -6.98
CA ARG A 31 -16.87 7.03 -7.84
C ARG A 31 -18.07 6.14 -7.50
N ALA A 32 -17.87 5.12 -6.68
CA ALA A 32 -18.95 4.23 -6.29
C ALA A 32 -19.81 4.88 -5.20
N SER A 33 -20.99 4.31 -4.97
CA SER A 33 -21.88 4.75 -3.91
C SER A 33 -21.16 4.81 -2.57
N ASP A 34 -21.27 5.93 -1.89
CA ASP A 34 -20.62 6.15 -0.59
C ASP A 34 -19.09 6.08 -0.66
N GLY A 35 -18.52 6.30 -1.84
CA GLY A 35 -17.08 6.15 -2.04
C GLY A 35 -16.23 7.00 -1.10
N GLY A 36 -16.58 8.26 -0.93
CA GLY A 36 -15.84 9.14 -0.04
C GLY A 36 -15.88 8.68 1.41
N LYS A 37 -17.03 8.22 1.86
CA LYS A 37 -17.18 7.71 3.22
C LYS A 37 -16.37 6.43 3.42
N VAL A 38 -16.42 5.52 2.45
CA VAL A 38 -15.68 4.27 2.52
C VAL A 38 -14.19 4.52 2.53
N LEU A 39 -13.71 5.44 1.67
CA LEU A 39 -12.28 5.77 1.63
C LEU A 39 -11.77 6.27 2.97
N SER A 40 -12.60 6.99 3.73
CA SER A 40 -12.15 7.57 5.00
C SER A 40 -12.35 6.64 6.19
N SER A 41 -13.19 5.62 6.07
CA SER A 41 -13.58 4.82 7.24
C SER A 41 -13.34 3.33 7.15
N ASP A 42 -13.10 2.78 5.96
CA ASP A 42 -12.92 1.34 5.82
C ASP A 42 -11.59 0.93 6.47
N ALA A 43 -11.64 -0.08 7.35
CA ALA A 43 -10.46 -0.53 8.09
C ALA A 43 -9.33 -1.00 7.17
N ARG A 44 -9.69 -1.64 6.05
CA ARG A 44 -8.68 -2.11 5.08
C ARG A 44 -7.97 -0.94 4.41
N LEU A 45 -8.72 0.12 4.10
CA LEU A 45 -8.14 1.31 3.48
C LEU A 45 -7.33 2.13 4.48
N ASN A 46 -7.68 2.07 5.76
CA ASN A 46 -6.84 2.67 6.79
C ASN A 46 -5.48 1.97 6.89
N LYS A 47 -5.47 0.65 6.77
CA LYS A 47 -4.21 -0.10 6.73
C LYS A 47 -3.41 0.24 5.47
N LEU A 48 -4.09 0.38 4.33
CA LEU A 48 -3.43 0.79 3.10
C LEU A 48 -2.77 2.15 3.26
N ARG A 49 -3.46 3.10 3.89
CA ARG A 49 -2.90 4.43 4.14
C ARG A 49 -1.65 4.33 5.00
N ALA A 50 -1.68 3.52 6.05
CA ALA A 50 -0.51 3.32 6.91
C ALA A 50 0.65 2.70 6.13
N ALA A 51 0.35 1.76 5.23
CA ALA A 51 1.36 1.14 4.39
C ALA A 51 2.02 2.16 3.46
N LEU A 52 1.22 3.03 2.86
CA LEU A 52 1.75 4.08 1.98
C LEU A 52 2.64 5.05 2.76
N GLN A 53 2.27 5.37 3.99
CA GLN A 53 3.11 6.19 4.85
C GLN A 53 4.46 5.51 5.13
N ALA A 54 4.44 4.20 5.36
CA ALA A 54 5.67 3.46 5.59
C ALA A 54 6.58 3.49 4.36
N LEU A 55 6.00 3.46 3.16
CA LEU A 55 6.79 3.54 1.93
C LEU A 55 7.49 4.87 1.78
N LEU A 56 6.90 5.94 2.28
CA LEU A 56 7.47 7.29 2.18
C LEU A 56 8.57 7.54 3.21
N GLY A 57 8.61 6.76 4.26
CA GLY A 57 9.59 6.95 5.33
C GLY A 57 10.99 6.51 4.93
N PRO A 58 12.00 6.97 5.68
CA PRO A 58 13.40 6.64 5.35
C PRO A 58 13.86 5.31 5.89
N GLU A 59 13.09 4.66 6.74
CA GLU A 59 13.52 3.41 7.37
C GLU A 59 13.61 2.28 6.35
N PRO A 60 14.59 1.38 6.53
CA PRO A 60 14.73 0.22 5.64
C PRO A 60 13.66 -0.83 5.93
N ASP A 61 13.71 -1.91 5.17
CA ASP A 61 12.83 -3.06 5.36
C ASP A 61 11.35 -2.73 5.15
N ARG A 62 11.09 -1.92 4.13
CA ARG A 62 9.74 -1.49 3.81
C ARG A 62 8.79 -2.65 3.53
N ALA A 63 9.25 -3.67 2.83
CA ALA A 63 8.39 -4.82 2.52
C ALA A 63 7.93 -5.52 3.78
N GLU A 64 8.84 -5.73 4.73
CA GLU A 64 8.50 -6.34 6.01
C GLU A 64 7.52 -5.46 6.79
N ARG A 65 7.78 -4.15 6.83
CA ARG A 65 6.90 -3.21 7.54
C ARG A 65 5.49 -3.22 6.97
N VAL A 66 5.38 -3.23 5.64
CA VAL A 66 4.08 -3.25 4.99
C VAL A 66 3.37 -4.57 5.28
N GLN A 67 4.09 -5.68 5.23
CA GLN A 67 3.50 -6.97 5.55
C GLN A 67 2.96 -7.00 6.98
N MET A 68 3.69 -6.42 7.93
CA MET A 68 3.25 -6.35 9.31
C MET A 68 1.98 -5.50 9.46
N ILE A 69 1.90 -4.40 8.72
CA ILE A 69 0.73 -3.54 8.75
C ILE A 69 -0.52 -4.29 8.30
N PHE A 70 -0.40 -5.12 7.26
CA PHE A 70 -1.53 -5.88 6.74
C PHE A 70 -1.80 -7.17 7.50
N SER A 71 -0.86 -7.63 8.32
CA SER A 71 -1.05 -8.84 9.11
C SER A 71 -2.14 -8.62 10.16
N ASP A 72 -3.01 -9.59 10.27
CA ASP A 72 -4.00 -9.56 11.33
C ASP A 72 -3.40 -10.20 12.56
N THR A 73 -3.00 -9.36 13.51
CA THR A 73 -2.41 -9.83 14.76
C THR A 73 -3.45 -10.12 15.83
N THR A 74 -4.71 -9.82 15.53
CA THR A 74 -5.79 -10.10 16.46
C THR A 74 -6.10 -11.60 16.46
N PRO A 75 -6.14 -12.26 17.61
CA PRO A 75 -6.51 -13.68 17.62
C PRO A 75 -7.89 -13.87 16.99
N PRO A 76 -8.08 -14.93 16.19
CA PRO A 76 -9.39 -15.19 15.61
C PRO A 76 -10.42 -15.39 16.70
N PRO A 77 -11.60 -14.81 16.56
CA PRO A 77 -12.63 -14.99 17.58
C PRO A 77 -13.16 -16.42 17.56
N ASN A 78 -13.22 -17.03 18.72
CA ASN A 78 -13.91 -18.29 18.90
C ASN A 78 -13.60 -19.38 17.90
N ARG A 79 -12.39 -19.65 17.77
CA ARG A 79 -11.99 -20.77 16.95
C ARG A 79 -11.69 -21.96 17.78
#